data_a71a0704fee5c9ad18baa4cc5002e052
#
_entry.id   a71a0704fee5c9ad18baa4cc5002e052
#
_cell.length_a   1.000
_cell.length_b   1.000
_cell.length_c   1.000
_cell.angle_alpha   90.00
_cell.angle_beta   90.00
_cell.angle_gamma   90.00
#
_symmetry.space_group_name_H-M   'P 1'
#
loop_
_entity.id
_entity.type
_entity.pdbx_description
1 polymer ?
#
loop_
_entity_poly.entity_id
_entity_poly.type
_entity_poly.pdbx_seq_one_letter_code
_entity_poly.pdbx_strand_id
1 'polypeptide(L)'
;MQVLVYGAGQLAQMMYLDGAPLGINVMAVDVNNNAVVHPVSKAPLNYTLEQAIELADALTVEFEHVPEALLEQAEASGKLHPGIDAILVGADRVREKQLLSSLSIPNCPYQIVDDLAQLDSCVENLGERLIIKASRDGYDGYGQWRLKAASELPALKSQLAELDLKAVPLVVEKMLNFDREVSLIGARSPGGEVVVYPLAENLHHEGQLHVSVAPASASTAALNEQARDIFTKLVNGMDYVGVLAVELFQCGDELLVNELA
;
A
#
# COMPACT_ATOMS: atom_id res chain seq x y z
N MET A 1 -1.14 25.50 10.28
CA MET A 1 -0.51 24.52 9.36
C MET A 1 -1.44 24.31 8.18
N GLN A 2 -0.89 24.34 6.96
CA GLN A 2 -1.61 24.14 5.71
C GLN A 2 -1.12 22.85 5.05
N VAL A 3 -2.00 21.91 4.75
CA VAL A 3 -1.67 20.64 4.08
C VAL A 3 -2.36 20.60 2.73
N LEU A 4 -1.65 20.16 1.69
CA LEU A 4 -2.20 19.86 0.37
C LEU A 4 -2.17 18.36 0.14
N VAL A 5 -3.34 17.77 -0.14
CA VAL A 5 -3.49 16.32 -0.37
C VAL A 5 -3.75 16.07 -1.84
N TYR A 6 -2.93 15.25 -2.49
CA TYR A 6 -3.17 14.77 -3.85
C TYR A 6 -4.17 13.61 -3.80
N GLY A 7 -5.36 13.88 -4.29
CA GLY A 7 -6.57 13.11 -4.16
C GLY A 7 -7.66 13.95 -3.49
N ALA A 8 -8.89 13.72 -3.91
CA ALA A 8 -10.05 14.45 -3.39
C ALA A 8 -11.17 13.47 -3.01
N GLY A 9 -10.83 12.32 -2.49
CA GLY A 9 -11.77 11.28 -2.09
C GLY A 9 -12.13 11.32 -0.61
N GLN A 10 -12.33 10.16 -0.05
CA GLN A 10 -12.78 9.97 1.33
C GLN A 10 -11.70 10.28 2.35
N LEU A 11 -10.45 9.87 2.09
CA LEU A 11 -9.34 10.08 3.04
C LEU A 11 -8.98 11.56 3.15
N ALA A 12 -8.96 12.32 2.04
CA ALA A 12 -8.77 13.77 2.08
C ALA A 12 -9.88 14.46 2.88
N GLN A 13 -11.13 13.99 2.76
CA GLN A 13 -12.24 14.47 3.58
C GLN A 13 -12.01 14.18 5.07
N MET A 14 -11.57 12.97 5.43
CA MET A 14 -11.29 12.60 6.82
C MET A 14 -10.13 13.43 7.37
N MET A 15 -9.04 13.60 6.62
CA MET A 15 -7.91 14.46 7.01
C MET A 15 -8.37 15.90 7.30
N TYR A 16 -9.27 16.45 6.49
CA TYR A 16 -9.83 17.78 6.71
C TYR A 16 -10.65 17.84 8.00
N LEU A 17 -11.55 16.88 8.23
CA LEU A 17 -12.44 16.88 9.39
C LEU A 17 -11.67 16.68 10.70
N ASP A 18 -10.70 15.80 10.71
CA ASP A 18 -9.89 15.50 11.90
C ASP A 18 -8.80 16.56 12.14
N GLY A 19 -8.31 17.20 11.06
CA GLY A 19 -7.32 18.26 11.14
C GLY A 19 -7.88 19.60 11.64
N ALA A 20 -9.14 19.90 11.32
CA ALA A 20 -9.75 21.20 11.64
C ALA A 20 -9.73 21.53 13.15
N PRO A 21 -10.07 20.61 14.08
CA PRO A 21 -9.96 20.87 15.53
C PRO A 21 -8.54 21.12 16.01
N LEU A 22 -7.54 20.65 15.26
CA LEU A 22 -6.11 20.79 15.55
C LEU A 22 -5.51 22.07 14.92
N GLY A 23 -6.32 22.89 14.26
CA GLY A 23 -5.85 24.08 13.54
C GLY A 23 -5.09 23.75 12.25
N ILE A 24 -5.27 22.54 11.71
CA ILE A 24 -4.72 22.12 10.43
C ILE A 24 -5.75 22.40 9.35
N ASN A 25 -5.35 23.16 8.34
CA ASN A 25 -6.17 23.45 7.18
C ASN A 25 -5.76 22.54 6.03
N VAL A 26 -6.71 21.85 5.41
CA VAL A 26 -6.45 20.88 4.34
C VAL A 26 -7.10 21.36 3.05
N MET A 27 -6.33 21.40 1.97
CA MET A 27 -6.79 21.52 0.59
C MET A 27 -6.60 20.18 -0.11
N ALA A 28 -7.40 19.88 -1.11
CA ALA A 28 -7.29 18.67 -1.93
C ALA A 28 -7.01 19.01 -3.39
N VAL A 29 -6.35 18.11 -4.09
CA VAL A 29 -6.14 18.18 -5.54
C VAL A 29 -7.02 17.13 -6.21
N ASP A 30 -7.94 17.56 -7.06
CA ASP A 30 -8.56 16.66 -8.03
C ASP A 30 -7.53 16.36 -9.11
N VAL A 31 -6.89 15.19 -9.01
CA VAL A 31 -5.77 14.79 -9.88
C VAL A 31 -6.18 14.56 -11.34
N ASN A 32 -7.48 14.34 -11.61
CA ASN A 32 -7.98 14.16 -12.96
C ASN A 32 -8.10 15.49 -13.72
N ASN A 33 -8.38 16.57 -12.98
CA ASN A 33 -8.61 17.90 -13.53
C ASN A 33 -7.50 18.90 -13.20
N ASN A 34 -6.49 18.49 -12.42
CA ASN A 34 -5.42 19.34 -11.88
C ASN A 34 -5.99 20.58 -11.13
N ALA A 35 -7.09 20.38 -10.44
CA ALA A 35 -7.83 21.46 -9.79
C ALA A 35 -7.68 21.39 -8.27
N VAL A 36 -7.43 22.52 -7.63
CA VAL A 36 -7.43 22.62 -6.16
C VAL A 36 -8.87 22.76 -5.69
N VAL A 37 -9.30 21.88 -4.81
CA VAL A 37 -10.69 21.79 -4.36
C VAL A 37 -10.80 21.69 -2.84
N HIS A 38 -11.98 22.03 -2.32
CA HIS A 38 -12.29 21.83 -0.91
C HIS A 38 -12.51 20.33 -0.62
N PRO A 39 -11.85 19.72 0.38
CA PRO A 39 -11.87 18.28 0.60
C PRO A 39 -13.26 17.67 0.81
N VAL A 40 -14.20 18.42 1.41
CA VAL A 40 -15.56 17.95 1.71
C VAL A 40 -16.53 18.27 0.58
N SER A 41 -16.67 19.55 0.21
CA SER A 41 -17.67 20.00 -0.77
C SER A 41 -17.27 19.77 -2.21
N LYS A 42 -15.98 19.47 -2.47
CA LYS A 42 -15.36 19.35 -3.80
C LYS A 42 -15.48 20.64 -4.64
N ALA A 43 -15.91 21.74 -4.03
CA ALA A 43 -15.97 23.03 -4.71
C ALA A 43 -14.56 23.50 -5.08
N PRO A 44 -14.34 24.02 -6.29
CA PRO A 44 -13.05 24.60 -6.68
C PRO A 44 -12.65 25.73 -5.74
N LEU A 45 -11.39 25.74 -5.34
CA LEU A 45 -10.76 26.84 -4.63
C LEU A 45 -10.09 27.76 -5.64
N ASN A 46 -9.96 29.03 -5.29
CA ASN A 46 -9.38 30.03 -6.19
C ASN A 46 -7.84 30.06 -6.08
N TYR A 47 -7.22 28.88 -6.33
CA TYR A 47 -5.78 28.72 -6.37
C TYR A 47 -5.38 27.91 -7.62
N THR A 48 -4.24 28.26 -8.24
CA THR A 48 -3.56 27.31 -9.13
C THR A 48 -2.87 26.24 -8.30
N LEU A 49 -2.49 25.13 -8.92
CA LEU A 49 -1.77 24.06 -8.22
C LEU A 49 -0.43 24.58 -7.65
N GLU A 50 0.31 25.39 -8.42
CA GLU A 50 1.56 26.00 -7.99
C GLU A 50 1.37 26.90 -6.76
N GLN A 51 0.32 27.72 -6.75
CA GLN A 51 -0.01 28.55 -5.60
C GLN A 51 -0.35 27.72 -4.36
N ALA A 52 -1.09 26.61 -4.54
CA ALA A 52 -1.43 25.72 -3.45
C ALA A 52 -0.19 25.00 -2.88
N ILE A 53 0.74 24.55 -3.75
CA ILE A 53 2.02 23.97 -3.34
C ILE A 53 2.85 24.99 -2.56
N GLU A 54 2.91 26.24 -3.02
CA GLU A 54 3.68 27.30 -2.34
C GLU A 54 3.11 27.60 -0.94
N LEU A 55 1.79 27.67 -0.82
CA LEU A 55 1.07 27.95 0.43
C LEU A 55 1.12 26.79 1.44
N ALA A 56 1.26 25.57 0.98
CA ALA A 56 1.26 24.40 1.85
C ALA A 56 2.55 24.31 2.67
N ASP A 57 2.42 23.92 3.93
CA ASP A 57 3.54 23.54 4.81
C ASP A 57 4.00 22.09 4.55
N ALA A 58 3.07 21.22 4.13
CA ALA A 58 3.33 19.84 3.77
C ALA A 58 2.38 19.38 2.65
N LEU A 59 2.89 18.50 1.79
CA LEU A 59 2.15 17.82 0.76
C LEU A 59 2.07 16.32 1.08
N THR A 60 0.94 15.70 0.75
CA THR A 60 0.78 14.25 0.90
C THR A 60 -0.16 13.70 -0.18
N VAL A 61 -0.29 12.39 -0.23
CA VAL A 61 -1.22 11.71 -1.14
C VAL A 61 -2.36 11.06 -0.36
N GLU A 62 -3.52 10.91 -1.00
CA GLU A 62 -4.64 10.14 -0.48
C GLU A 62 -4.56 8.67 -0.89
N PHE A 63 -3.97 8.41 -2.05
CA PHE A 63 -3.82 7.10 -2.67
C PHE A 63 -2.55 7.05 -3.52
N GLU A 64 -2.07 5.87 -3.83
CA GLU A 64 -0.78 5.63 -4.46
C GLU A 64 -0.76 5.88 -5.98
N HIS A 65 -1.92 5.91 -6.65
CA HIS A 65 -2.03 6.07 -8.12
C HIS A 65 -2.14 7.52 -8.58
N VAL A 66 -1.43 8.43 -7.93
CA VAL A 66 -1.32 9.82 -8.39
C VAL A 66 -0.46 9.87 -9.66
N PRO A 67 -0.86 10.62 -10.71
CA PRO A 67 -0.03 10.77 -11.91
C PRO A 67 1.40 11.21 -11.61
N GLU A 68 2.38 10.51 -12.18
CA GLU A 68 3.80 10.71 -11.87
C GLU A 68 4.27 12.15 -12.06
N ALA A 69 3.77 12.84 -13.09
CA ALA A 69 4.08 14.25 -13.32
C ALA A 69 3.64 15.19 -12.18
N LEU A 70 2.53 14.84 -11.48
CA LEU A 70 2.08 15.58 -10.30
C LEU A 70 2.94 15.26 -9.08
N LEU A 71 3.37 14.00 -8.93
CA LEU A 71 4.30 13.60 -7.88
C LEU A 71 5.66 14.27 -8.04
N GLU A 72 6.20 14.33 -9.27
CA GLU A 72 7.46 15.03 -9.57
C GLU A 72 7.38 16.52 -9.22
N GLN A 73 6.26 17.18 -9.56
CA GLN A 73 6.04 18.56 -9.19
C GLN A 73 5.96 18.75 -7.67
N ALA A 74 5.29 17.85 -6.97
CA ALA A 74 5.20 17.86 -5.51
C ALA A 74 6.57 17.64 -4.87
N GLU A 75 7.33 16.65 -5.33
CA GLU A 75 8.68 16.30 -4.84
C GLU A 75 9.65 17.47 -5.01
N ALA A 76 9.61 18.16 -6.17
CA ALA A 76 10.44 19.32 -6.44
C ALA A 76 10.24 20.48 -5.43
N SER A 77 9.11 20.51 -4.74
CA SER A 77 8.85 21.48 -3.67
C SER A 77 9.61 21.21 -2.37
N GLY A 78 10.12 19.98 -2.18
CA GLY A 78 10.75 19.52 -0.94
C GLY A 78 9.78 19.36 0.24
N LYS A 79 8.45 19.35 -0.01
CA LYS A 79 7.41 19.29 1.02
C LYS A 79 6.58 18.00 0.95
N LEU A 80 6.82 17.11 -0.05
CA LEU A 80 6.08 15.87 -0.22
C LEU A 80 6.47 14.83 0.83
N HIS A 81 5.48 14.32 1.55
CA HIS A 81 5.61 13.26 2.53
C HIS A 81 4.43 12.29 2.43
N PRO A 82 4.70 10.97 2.27
CA PRO A 82 6.03 10.39 2.01
C PRO A 82 6.61 10.85 0.68
N GLY A 83 7.94 10.68 0.48
CA GLY A 83 8.61 11.00 -0.77
C GLY A 83 8.15 10.12 -1.93
N ILE A 84 8.41 10.56 -3.17
CA ILE A 84 7.91 9.91 -4.39
C ILE A 84 8.29 8.42 -4.48
N ASP A 85 9.52 8.04 -4.10
CA ASP A 85 9.97 6.65 -4.14
C ASP A 85 9.12 5.75 -3.23
N ALA A 86 8.75 6.23 -2.05
CA ALA A 86 7.92 5.49 -1.11
C ALA A 86 6.47 5.34 -1.63
N ILE A 87 5.91 6.37 -2.26
CA ILE A 87 4.60 6.31 -2.91
C ILE A 87 4.60 5.28 -4.03
N LEU A 88 5.63 5.30 -4.88
CA LEU A 88 5.75 4.36 -6.01
C LEU A 88 5.98 2.90 -5.56
N VAL A 89 6.53 2.67 -4.37
CA VAL A 89 6.59 1.32 -3.77
C VAL A 89 5.19 0.82 -3.45
N GLY A 90 4.32 1.63 -2.86
CA GLY A 90 2.93 1.27 -2.59
C GLY A 90 2.11 1.05 -3.87
N ALA A 91 2.43 1.79 -4.95
CA ALA A 91 1.73 1.70 -6.24
C ALA A 91 2.08 0.45 -7.06
N ASP A 92 3.16 -0.28 -6.76
CA ASP A 92 3.65 -1.39 -7.58
C ASP A 92 4.13 -2.56 -6.71
N ARG A 93 3.38 -3.68 -6.75
CA ARG A 93 3.70 -4.90 -5.99
C ARG A 93 5.06 -5.49 -6.30
N VAL A 94 5.61 -5.28 -7.50
CA VAL A 94 6.98 -5.72 -7.83
C VAL A 94 7.99 -4.90 -7.04
N ARG A 95 7.84 -3.57 -7.00
CA ARG A 95 8.71 -2.69 -6.20
C ARG A 95 8.60 -3.02 -4.71
N GLU A 96 7.38 -3.25 -4.22
CA GLU A 96 7.13 -3.63 -2.83
C GLU A 96 7.86 -4.94 -2.45
N LYS A 97 7.69 -6.01 -3.25
CA LYS A 97 8.37 -7.30 -3.00
C LYS A 97 9.88 -7.21 -3.08
N GLN A 98 10.41 -6.41 -4.02
CA GLN A 98 11.84 -6.15 -4.12
C GLN A 98 12.37 -5.40 -2.89
N LEU A 99 11.65 -4.39 -2.40
CA LEU A 99 11.98 -3.69 -1.17
C LEU A 99 12.01 -4.64 0.03
N LEU A 100 10.93 -5.43 0.24
CA LEU A 100 10.85 -6.39 1.33
C LEU A 100 12.03 -7.37 1.32
N SER A 101 12.39 -7.87 0.13
CA SER A 101 13.53 -8.76 -0.06
C SER A 101 14.86 -8.08 0.24
N SER A 102 15.06 -6.85 -0.22
CA SER A 102 16.29 -6.07 0.00
C SER A 102 16.53 -5.77 1.48
N LEU A 103 15.46 -5.57 2.24
CA LEU A 103 15.49 -5.30 3.68
C LEU A 103 15.46 -6.59 4.52
N SER A 104 15.44 -7.77 3.87
CA SER A 104 15.30 -9.07 4.53
C SER A 104 14.08 -9.10 5.47
N ILE A 105 12.97 -8.55 5.03
CA ILE A 105 11.71 -8.56 5.75
C ILE A 105 10.92 -9.82 5.34
N PRO A 106 10.46 -10.64 6.30
CA PRO A 106 9.67 -11.82 6.02
C PRO A 106 8.39 -11.47 5.24
N ASN A 107 8.16 -12.15 4.13
CA ASN A 107 6.96 -12.01 3.32
C ASN A 107 6.62 -13.33 2.62
N CYS A 108 5.46 -13.40 1.94
CA CYS A 108 5.08 -14.60 1.20
C CYS A 108 6.14 -14.95 0.16
N PRO A 109 6.56 -16.22 0.04
CA PRO A 109 7.40 -16.68 -1.07
C PRO A 109 6.74 -16.32 -2.40
N TYR A 110 7.48 -15.71 -3.32
CA TYR A 110 6.94 -15.19 -4.57
C TYR A 110 7.88 -15.35 -5.76
N GLN A 111 7.33 -15.19 -6.97
CA GLN A 111 8.05 -15.01 -8.22
C GLN A 111 7.41 -13.88 -9.03
N ILE A 112 8.23 -13.13 -9.74
CA ILE A 112 7.76 -12.13 -10.70
C ILE A 112 7.67 -12.80 -12.06
N VAL A 113 6.55 -12.62 -12.75
CA VAL A 113 6.23 -13.25 -14.02
C VAL A 113 5.90 -12.18 -15.05
N ASP A 114 6.67 -12.11 -16.11
CA ASP A 114 6.49 -11.22 -17.25
C ASP A 114 6.25 -11.98 -18.58
N ASP A 115 6.13 -13.32 -18.47
CA ASP A 115 5.78 -14.24 -19.54
C ASP A 115 4.98 -15.42 -18.96
N LEU A 116 3.86 -15.76 -19.60
CA LEU A 116 2.99 -16.87 -19.15
C LEU A 116 3.68 -18.22 -19.10
N ALA A 117 4.74 -18.43 -19.87
CA ALA A 117 5.53 -19.67 -19.80
C ALA A 117 6.20 -19.87 -18.43
N GLN A 118 6.50 -18.79 -17.72
CA GLN A 118 7.12 -18.85 -16.38
C GLN A 118 6.18 -19.38 -15.29
N LEU A 119 4.85 -19.42 -15.53
CA LEU A 119 3.89 -19.95 -14.55
C LEU A 119 4.10 -21.43 -14.24
N ASP A 120 4.65 -22.22 -15.18
CA ASP A 120 4.99 -23.62 -14.90
C ASP A 120 6.06 -23.71 -13.81
N SER A 121 7.10 -22.88 -13.90
CA SER A 121 8.16 -22.81 -12.89
C SER A 121 7.68 -22.28 -11.55
N CYS A 122 6.63 -21.42 -11.52
CA CYS A 122 6.02 -20.98 -10.26
C CYS A 122 5.36 -22.17 -9.53
N VAL A 123 4.67 -23.05 -10.24
CA VAL A 123 4.07 -24.25 -9.64
C VAL A 123 5.16 -25.18 -9.09
N GLU A 124 6.25 -25.35 -9.81
CA GLU A 124 7.38 -26.19 -9.36
C GLU A 124 8.07 -25.63 -8.11
N ASN A 125 8.29 -24.31 -8.04
CA ASN A 125 9.06 -23.66 -6.98
C ASN A 125 8.22 -23.27 -5.76
N LEU A 126 6.98 -22.83 -5.96
CA LEU A 126 6.12 -22.30 -4.90
C LEU A 126 5.02 -23.27 -4.47
N GLY A 127 4.77 -24.32 -5.27
CA GLY A 127 3.73 -25.32 -5.04
C GLY A 127 2.47 -25.07 -5.85
N GLU A 128 1.51 -26.00 -5.75
CA GLU A 128 0.32 -26.02 -6.62
C GLU A 128 -0.75 -24.96 -6.28
N ARG A 129 -0.69 -24.40 -5.08
CA ARG A 129 -1.67 -23.41 -4.60
C ARG A 129 -1.05 -22.02 -4.61
N LEU A 130 -1.47 -21.19 -5.55
CA LEU A 130 -0.89 -19.89 -5.80
C LEU A 130 -1.95 -18.77 -5.79
N ILE A 131 -1.53 -17.59 -5.40
CA ILE A 131 -2.24 -16.34 -5.61
C ILE A 131 -1.44 -15.55 -6.65
N ILE A 132 -2.10 -15.13 -7.71
CA ILE A 132 -1.51 -14.37 -8.79
C ILE A 132 -2.10 -12.97 -8.73
N LYS A 133 -1.25 -11.94 -8.66
CA LYS A 133 -1.67 -10.54 -8.56
C LYS A 133 -1.04 -9.73 -9.69
N ALA A 134 -1.80 -8.89 -10.38
CA ALA A 134 -1.23 -7.87 -11.24
C ALA A 134 -0.36 -6.92 -10.38
N SER A 135 0.79 -6.49 -10.92
CA SER A 135 1.71 -5.62 -10.16
C SER A 135 1.11 -4.24 -9.89
N ARG A 136 0.26 -3.76 -10.76
CA ARG A 136 -0.39 -2.44 -10.69
C ARG A 136 -1.87 -2.55 -11.03
N ASP A 137 -2.64 -1.52 -10.69
CA ASP A 137 -4.07 -1.37 -11.03
C ASP A 137 -4.99 -2.48 -10.47
N GLY A 138 -4.51 -3.22 -9.44
CA GLY A 138 -5.32 -4.23 -8.74
C GLY A 138 -5.86 -3.67 -7.42
N TYR A 139 -7.19 -3.66 -7.25
CA TYR A 139 -7.87 -3.25 -6.02
C TYR A 139 -9.09 -4.14 -5.77
N ASP A 140 -9.49 -4.31 -4.52
CA ASP A 140 -10.69 -5.05 -4.09
C ASP A 140 -10.89 -6.40 -4.79
N GLY A 141 -9.78 -7.15 -5.03
CA GLY A 141 -9.80 -8.44 -5.74
C GLY A 141 -9.78 -8.35 -7.27
N TYR A 142 -9.81 -7.16 -7.87
CA TYR A 142 -9.51 -6.98 -9.29
C TYR A 142 -8.01 -7.18 -9.54
N GLY A 143 -7.68 -7.81 -10.69
CA GLY A 143 -6.28 -8.13 -11.00
C GLY A 143 -5.69 -9.21 -10.10
N GLN A 144 -6.55 -10.05 -9.49
CA GLN A 144 -6.12 -11.18 -8.65
C GLN A 144 -6.77 -12.47 -9.12
N TRP A 145 -5.96 -13.52 -9.24
CA TRP A 145 -6.39 -14.88 -9.60
C TRP A 145 -5.87 -15.89 -8.59
N ARG A 146 -6.55 -17.00 -8.48
CA ARG A 146 -6.17 -18.08 -7.57
C ARG A 146 -6.02 -19.39 -8.34
N LEU A 147 -4.87 -20.03 -8.20
CA LEU A 147 -4.65 -21.42 -8.62
C LEU A 147 -4.80 -22.31 -7.39
N LYS A 148 -5.78 -23.22 -7.42
CA LYS A 148 -6.04 -24.15 -6.30
C LYS A 148 -5.40 -25.51 -6.49
N ALA A 149 -5.11 -25.88 -7.74
CA ALA A 149 -4.43 -27.12 -8.12
C ALA A 149 -3.71 -26.94 -9.45
N ALA A 150 -2.61 -27.66 -9.66
CA ALA A 150 -1.83 -27.60 -10.90
C ALA A 150 -2.66 -27.91 -12.17
N SER A 151 -3.70 -28.74 -12.05
CA SER A 151 -4.59 -29.07 -13.15
C SER A 151 -5.39 -27.87 -13.69
N GLU A 152 -5.54 -26.79 -12.93
CA GLU A 152 -6.23 -25.57 -13.34
C GLU A 152 -5.31 -24.60 -14.13
N LEU A 153 -3.99 -24.85 -14.15
CA LEU A 153 -3.03 -23.95 -14.77
C LEU A 153 -3.29 -23.64 -16.26
N PRO A 154 -3.69 -24.60 -17.12
CA PRO A 154 -4.01 -24.29 -18.52
C PRO A 154 -5.18 -23.31 -18.66
N ALA A 155 -6.21 -23.47 -17.83
CA ALA A 155 -7.38 -22.58 -17.84
C ALA A 155 -6.99 -21.18 -17.34
N LEU A 156 -6.16 -21.10 -16.29
CA LEU A 156 -5.63 -19.84 -15.78
C LEU A 156 -4.78 -19.12 -16.84
N LYS A 157 -3.86 -19.80 -17.52
CA LYS A 157 -3.07 -19.22 -18.61
C LYS A 157 -3.97 -18.64 -19.73
N SER A 158 -5.07 -19.32 -20.04
CA SER A 158 -6.02 -18.83 -21.04
C SER A 158 -6.73 -17.53 -20.58
N GLN A 159 -7.03 -17.39 -19.29
CA GLN A 159 -7.62 -16.16 -18.74
C GLN A 159 -6.63 -14.98 -18.78
N LEU A 160 -5.34 -15.26 -18.59
CA LEU A 160 -4.27 -14.27 -18.53
C LEU A 160 -3.71 -13.93 -19.92
N ALA A 161 -4.11 -14.65 -21.00
CA ALA A 161 -3.49 -14.55 -22.32
C ALA A 161 -3.62 -13.18 -23.00
N GLU A 162 -4.62 -12.39 -22.61
CA GLU A 162 -4.84 -11.06 -23.17
C GLU A 162 -4.12 -9.94 -22.41
N LEU A 163 -3.46 -10.27 -21.29
CA LEU A 163 -2.72 -9.29 -20.49
C LEU A 163 -1.34 -9.00 -21.11
N ASP A 164 -0.97 -7.73 -21.15
CA ASP A 164 0.39 -7.32 -21.50
C ASP A 164 1.31 -7.43 -20.25
N LEU A 165 1.87 -8.61 -20.05
CA LEU A 165 2.73 -8.91 -18.91
C LEU A 165 4.07 -8.18 -18.95
N LYS A 166 4.48 -7.65 -20.12
CA LYS A 166 5.67 -6.80 -20.21
C LYS A 166 5.41 -5.41 -19.66
N ALA A 167 4.19 -4.90 -19.85
CA ALA A 167 3.77 -3.61 -19.31
C ALA A 167 3.39 -3.72 -17.82
N VAL A 168 2.65 -4.78 -17.46
CA VAL A 168 2.17 -5.04 -16.07
C VAL A 168 2.50 -6.48 -15.70
N PRO A 169 3.70 -6.75 -15.13
CA PRO A 169 4.08 -8.07 -14.67
C PRO A 169 3.12 -8.59 -13.59
N LEU A 170 3.14 -9.90 -13.38
CA LEU A 170 2.42 -10.55 -12.30
C LEU A 170 3.37 -10.83 -11.13
N VAL A 171 2.87 -10.68 -9.92
CA VAL A 171 3.47 -11.21 -8.70
C VAL A 171 2.72 -12.50 -8.36
N VAL A 172 3.41 -13.63 -8.44
CA VAL A 172 2.87 -14.95 -8.13
C VAL A 172 3.34 -15.35 -6.75
N GLU A 173 2.44 -15.52 -5.82
CA GLU A 173 2.71 -15.80 -4.42
C GLU A 173 2.23 -17.22 -4.05
N LYS A 174 2.99 -17.89 -3.18
CA LYS A 174 2.53 -19.11 -2.53
C LYS A 174 1.30 -18.81 -1.69
N MET A 175 0.20 -19.54 -1.90
CA MET A 175 -0.96 -19.45 -1.02
C MET A 175 -0.61 -20.03 0.35
N LEU A 176 -0.56 -19.18 1.35
CA LEU A 176 -0.24 -19.55 2.72
C LEU A 176 -1.48 -20.08 3.46
N ASN A 177 -1.25 -21.00 4.38
CA ASN A 177 -2.21 -21.30 5.44
C ASN A 177 -1.78 -20.46 6.66
N PHE A 178 -2.45 -19.37 6.87
CA PHE A 178 -2.20 -18.47 8.00
C PHE A 178 -3.29 -18.62 9.07
N ASP A 179 -2.98 -18.27 10.30
CA ASP A 179 -3.92 -18.36 11.43
C ASP A 179 -4.90 -17.20 11.41
N ARG A 180 -4.40 -15.99 11.10
CA ARG A 180 -5.19 -14.76 10.99
C ARG A 180 -4.45 -13.68 10.22
N GLU A 181 -5.20 -12.68 9.80
CA GLU A 181 -4.69 -11.44 9.24
C GLU A 181 -4.63 -10.37 10.33
N VAL A 182 -3.51 -9.67 10.41
CA VAL A 182 -3.33 -8.55 11.34
C VAL A 182 -2.73 -7.36 10.59
N SER A 183 -2.96 -6.15 11.09
CA SER A 183 -2.32 -4.95 10.57
C SER A 183 -1.66 -4.14 11.67
N LEU A 184 -0.58 -3.47 11.31
CA LEU A 184 0.09 -2.48 12.13
C LEU A 184 0.01 -1.13 11.45
N ILE A 185 -0.55 -0.14 12.15
CA ILE A 185 -0.52 1.25 11.70
C ILE A 185 0.50 1.98 12.56
N GLY A 186 1.37 2.73 11.91
CA GLY A 186 2.37 3.54 12.59
C GLY A 186 2.67 4.82 11.83
N ALA A 187 3.52 5.63 12.43
CA ALA A 187 3.99 6.87 11.83
C ALA A 187 5.47 7.09 12.13
N ARG A 188 6.17 7.70 11.17
CA ARG A 188 7.53 8.20 11.37
C ARG A 188 7.57 9.71 11.12
N SER A 189 8.13 10.44 12.07
CA SER A 189 8.31 11.89 11.96
C SER A 189 9.49 12.25 11.04
N PRO A 190 9.59 13.50 10.55
CA PRO A 190 10.78 13.98 9.85
C PRO A 190 12.06 13.85 10.68
N GLY A 191 11.95 13.87 12.00
CA GLY A 191 13.07 13.66 12.94
C GLY A 191 13.48 12.20 13.12
N GLY A 192 12.78 11.25 12.48
CA GLY A 192 13.05 9.82 12.56
C GLY A 192 12.40 9.12 13.75
N GLU A 193 11.58 9.80 14.55
CA GLU A 193 10.83 9.18 15.64
C GLU A 193 9.71 8.28 15.07
N VAL A 194 9.64 7.04 15.56
CA VAL A 194 8.66 6.04 15.14
C VAL A 194 7.68 5.75 16.26
N VAL A 195 6.40 5.86 15.98
CA VAL A 195 5.31 5.46 16.86
C VAL A 195 4.38 4.48 16.14
N VAL A 196 3.83 3.50 16.86
CA VAL A 196 2.92 2.52 16.30
C VAL A 196 1.73 2.32 17.22
N TYR A 197 0.57 2.03 16.62
CA TYR A 197 -0.60 1.55 17.33
C TYR A 197 -0.42 0.06 17.72
N PRO A 198 -1.24 -0.46 18.65
CA PRO A 198 -1.34 -1.91 18.84
C PRO A 198 -1.76 -2.60 17.54
N LEU A 199 -1.33 -3.86 17.36
CA LEU A 199 -1.81 -4.69 16.26
C LEU A 199 -3.35 -4.74 16.25
N ALA A 200 -3.93 -4.63 15.07
CA ALA A 200 -5.34 -4.89 14.81
C ALA A 200 -5.51 -6.25 14.12
N GLU A 201 -6.54 -7.00 14.50
CA GLU A 201 -6.95 -8.24 13.85
C GLU A 201 -8.01 -7.94 12.81
N ASN A 202 -7.82 -8.44 11.58
CA ASN A 202 -8.66 -8.16 10.44
C ASN A 202 -9.43 -9.42 10.03
N LEU A 203 -10.74 -9.28 9.89
CA LEU A 203 -11.63 -10.32 9.41
C LEU A 203 -12.12 -9.93 8.01
N HIS A 204 -11.73 -10.71 7.01
CA HIS A 204 -12.16 -10.53 5.64
C HIS A 204 -13.33 -11.46 5.30
N HIS A 205 -14.27 -10.96 4.51
CA HIS A 205 -15.35 -11.72 3.91
C HIS A 205 -15.30 -11.53 2.41
N GLU A 206 -15.22 -12.63 1.66
CA GLU A 206 -15.09 -12.62 0.20
C GLU A 206 -13.94 -11.75 -0.35
N GLY A 207 -12.85 -11.62 0.43
CA GLY A 207 -11.67 -10.84 0.06
C GLY A 207 -11.76 -9.34 0.38
N GLN A 208 -12.84 -8.90 1.02
CA GLN A 208 -12.99 -7.52 1.49
C GLN A 208 -12.88 -7.45 3.02
N LEU A 209 -12.21 -6.43 3.52
CA LEU A 209 -12.14 -6.17 4.96
C LEU A 209 -13.55 -5.87 5.50
N HIS A 210 -14.00 -6.68 6.45
CA HIS A 210 -15.33 -6.57 7.04
C HIS A 210 -15.29 -6.04 8.47
N VAL A 211 -14.34 -6.52 9.28
CA VAL A 211 -14.19 -6.11 10.69
C VAL A 211 -12.71 -5.99 11.03
N SER A 212 -12.36 -4.89 11.70
CA SER A 212 -11.06 -4.72 12.36
C SER A 212 -11.27 -4.61 13.86
N VAL A 213 -10.50 -5.38 14.65
CA VAL A 213 -10.54 -5.37 16.12
C VAL A 213 -9.18 -4.92 16.64
N ALA A 214 -9.13 -3.78 17.30
CA ALA A 214 -7.93 -3.23 17.93
C ALA A 214 -8.14 -3.01 19.43
N PRO A 215 -7.22 -3.48 20.29
CA PRO A 215 -6.06 -4.33 19.97
C PRO A 215 -6.47 -5.75 19.58
N ALA A 216 -5.62 -6.41 18.78
CA ALA A 216 -5.81 -7.80 18.36
C ALA A 216 -5.92 -8.74 19.59
N SER A 217 -6.94 -9.62 19.58
CA SER A 217 -7.39 -10.37 20.78
C SER A 217 -6.34 -11.34 21.36
N ALA A 218 -5.45 -11.88 20.54
CA ALA A 218 -4.44 -12.86 20.96
C ALA A 218 -3.00 -12.39 20.62
N SER A 219 -2.76 -11.08 20.71
CA SER A 219 -1.43 -10.52 20.43
C SER A 219 -0.50 -10.72 21.62
N THR A 220 0.64 -11.40 21.39
CA THR A 220 1.71 -11.56 22.37
C THR A 220 2.67 -10.38 22.35
N ALA A 221 3.44 -10.18 23.43
CA ALA A 221 4.52 -9.17 23.44
C ALA A 221 5.53 -9.40 22.32
N ALA A 222 5.88 -10.67 22.03
CA ALA A 222 6.82 -11.04 20.97
C ALA A 222 6.29 -10.68 19.57
N LEU A 223 5.00 -10.94 19.27
CA LEU A 223 4.38 -10.55 18.01
C LEU A 223 4.32 -9.02 17.84
N ASN A 224 4.00 -8.29 18.90
CA ASN A 224 3.99 -6.82 18.86
C ASN A 224 5.40 -6.25 18.62
N GLU A 225 6.44 -6.83 19.22
CA GLU A 225 7.84 -6.46 18.99
C GLU A 225 8.26 -6.76 17.56
N GLN A 226 7.95 -7.96 17.04
CA GLN A 226 8.24 -8.35 15.67
C GLN A 226 7.56 -7.40 14.65
N ALA A 227 6.29 -7.06 14.87
CA ALA A 227 5.57 -6.11 14.03
C ALA A 227 6.20 -4.71 14.04
N ARG A 228 6.61 -4.24 15.22
CA ARG A 228 7.32 -2.96 15.37
C ARG A 228 8.67 -2.98 14.63
N ASP A 229 9.41 -4.08 14.71
CA ASP A 229 10.70 -4.23 14.03
C ASP A 229 10.53 -4.22 12.51
N ILE A 230 9.53 -4.94 12.00
CA ILE A 230 9.16 -4.93 10.57
C ILE A 230 8.84 -3.50 10.13
N PHE A 231 7.95 -2.82 10.85
CA PHE A 231 7.55 -1.45 10.54
C PHE A 231 8.75 -0.50 10.55
N THR A 232 9.59 -0.57 11.58
CA THR A 232 10.78 0.28 11.72
C THR A 232 11.77 0.07 10.58
N LYS A 233 12.00 -1.18 10.16
CA LYS A 233 12.84 -1.49 8.99
C LYS A 233 12.27 -0.91 7.71
N LEU A 234 10.95 -1.03 7.50
CA LEU A 234 10.26 -0.50 6.33
C LEU A 234 10.40 1.02 6.23
N VAL A 235 9.97 1.75 7.28
CA VAL A 235 9.96 3.22 7.23
C VAL A 235 11.36 3.82 7.17
N ASN A 236 12.37 3.15 7.75
CA ASN A 236 13.77 3.58 7.62
C ASN A 236 14.34 3.24 6.24
N GLY A 237 14.00 2.06 5.68
CA GLY A 237 14.48 1.63 4.37
C GLY A 237 13.96 2.47 3.21
N MET A 238 12.79 3.09 3.37
CA MET A 238 12.16 3.99 2.39
C MET A 238 12.40 5.49 2.69
N ASP A 239 13.06 5.82 3.79
CA ASP A 239 13.05 7.18 4.37
C ASP A 239 11.63 7.77 4.48
N TYR A 240 10.70 6.92 4.85
CA TYR A 240 9.27 7.24 4.92
C TYR A 240 9.00 8.27 6.01
N VAL A 241 8.27 9.32 5.67
CA VAL A 241 7.73 10.29 6.63
C VAL A 241 6.22 10.33 6.48
N GLY A 242 5.50 10.07 7.56
CA GLY A 242 4.04 10.03 7.54
C GLY A 242 3.47 8.79 8.20
N VAL A 243 2.21 8.49 7.91
CA VAL A 243 1.48 7.33 8.39
C VAL A 243 1.52 6.21 7.35
N LEU A 244 1.80 5.00 7.80
CA LEU A 244 1.82 3.79 6.98
C LEU A 244 1.04 2.69 7.69
N ALA A 245 0.23 1.96 6.95
CA ALA A 245 -0.34 0.69 7.39
C ALA A 245 0.44 -0.47 6.75
N VAL A 246 0.66 -1.53 7.51
CA VAL A 246 1.31 -2.77 7.03
C VAL A 246 0.37 -3.92 7.33
N GLU A 247 -0.06 -4.62 6.29
CA GLU A 247 -0.85 -5.85 6.42
C GLU A 247 0.05 -7.05 6.57
N LEU A 248 -0.29 -7.92 7.51
CA LEU A 248 0.54 -9.05 7.92
C LEU A 248 -0.30 -10.31 8.03
N PHE A 249 0.25 -11.43 7.57
CA PHE A 249 -0.24 -12.77 7.92
C PHE A 249 0.50 -13.28 9.16
N GLN A 250 -0.24 -13.75 10.15
CA GLN A 250 0.33 -14.49 11.25
C GLN A 250 0.31 -15.98 10.92
N CYS A 251 1.49 -16.61 10.98
CA CYS A 251 1.70 -18.05 10.80
C CYS A 251 2.39 -18.60 12.04
N GLY A 252 1.63 -19.10 13.02
CA GLY A 252 2.17 -19.46 14.33
C GLY A 252 2.72 -18.23 15.06
N ASP A 253 4.01 -18.28 15.39
CA ASP A 253 4.73 -17.20 16.06
C ASP A 253 5.43 -16.23 15.09
N GLU A 254 5.20 -16.35 13.78
CA GLU A 254 5.83 -15.52 12.76
C GLU A 254 4.82 -14.58 12.08
N LEU A 255 5.30 -13.37 11.76
CA LEU A 255 4.57 -12.40 10.94
C LEU A 255 5.23 -12.28 9.56
N LEU A 256 4.41 -12.39 8.51
CA LEU A 256 4.82 -12.22 7.12
C LEU A 256 4.09 -11.03 6.53
N VAL A 257 4.82 -10.10 5.90
CA VAL A 257 4.19 -8.96 5.23
C VAL A 257 3.39 -9.45 4.02
N ASN A 258 2.11 -9.06 3.98
CA ASN A 258 1.24 -9.25 2.83
C ASN A 258 1.39 -8.08 1.86
N GLU A 259 1.02 -6.87 2.32
CA GLU A 259 1.12 -5.64 1.51
C GLU A 259 1.26 -4.39 2.39
N LEU A 260 1.67 -3.29 1.76
CA LEU A 260 1.72 -1.94 2.34
C LEU A 260 0.48 -1.16 1.89
N ALA A 261 -0.10 -0.33 2.78
CA ALA A 261 -1.31 0.44 2.52
C ALA A 261 -1.22 1.89 3.05
#